data_a6b4ab86b7bb14dcc941505f78d3603c
#
_entry.id   a6b4ab86b7bb14dcc941505f78d3603c
#
_cell.length_a   1.000
_cell.length_b   1.000
_cell.length_c   1.000
_cell.angle_alpha   90.00
_cell.angle_beta   90.00
_cell.angle_gamma   90.00
#
_symmetry.space_group_name_H-M   'P 1'
#
loop_
_entity.id
_entity.type
_entity.pdbx_description
1 polymer ?
#
loop_
_entity_poly.entity_id
_entity_poly.type
_entity_poly.pdbx_seq_one_letter_code
_entity_poly.pdbx_strand_id
1 'polypeptide(L)'
;MDNKYAIILGNLCNTRDRFCQGYKVNPGSEEMLKIALERMPHIQGIELVGTWDIRPDNVKDMKKRLDDAGVVCASIIPDTFGDKVYGKGSITSIDAKVRQEALDYLRRMSEIALQMNCGIVNLWLGQDGYDYLLATDYDQERNWLTENTRTVASEFPTL
;
A
#
# COMPACT_ATOMS: atom_id res chain seq x y z
N MET A 1 17.51 16.08 17.71
CA MET A 1 17.16 15.01 16.75
C MET A 1 16.57 15.69 15.54
N ASP A 2 17.14 15.50 14.36
CA ASP A 2 16.54 16.02 13.15
C ASP A 2 15.36 15.11 12.77
N ASN A 3 14.16 15.67 12.76
CA ASN A 3 12.97 14.94 12.35
C ASN A 3 13.05 14.64 10.84
N LYS A 4 12.72 13.40 10.48
CA LYS A 4 12.59 12.99 9.08
C LYS A 4 11.11 12.96 8.71
N TYR A 5 10.80 13.43 7.51
CA TYR A 5 9.43 13.52 7.01
C TYR A 5 9.26 12.70 5.75
N ALA A 6 8.16 11.97 5.67
CA ALA A 6 7.71 11.27 4.47
C ALA A 6 6.26 11.63 4.16
N ILE A 7 5.86 11.43 2.91
CA ILE A 7 4.47 11.62 2.49
C ILE A 7 3.99 10.40 1.71
N ILE A 8 2.69 10.15 1.76
CA ILE A 8 2.03 9.21 0.85
C ILE A 8 1.82 9.93 -0.48
N LEU A 9 2.44 9.42 -1.56
CA LEU A 9 2.45 10.09 -2.86
C LEU A 9 1.06 10.33 -3.41
N GLY A 10 0.19 9.32 -3.35
CA GLY A 10 -1.19 9.40 -3.83
C GLY A 10 -2.03 10.50 -3.18
N ASN A 11 -1.70 10.96 -1.97
CA ASN A 11 -2.43 12.02 -1.27
C ASN A 11 -2.29 13.39 -1.95
N LEU A 12 -1.33 13.59 -2.84
CA LEU A 12 -1.18 14.85 -3.55
C LEU A 12 -2.28 15.08 -4.60
N CYS A 13 -2.90 14.03 -5.06
CA CYS A 13 -3.74 14.13 -6.23
C CYS A 13 -5.01 13.29 -6.21
N ASN A 14 -4.92 12.04 -5.82
CA ASN A 14 -5.95 11.08 -6.16
C ASN A 14 -6.11 9.99 -5.09
N THR A 15 -6.40 10.38 -3.88
CA THR A 15 -6.87 9.44 -2.88
C THR A 15 -8.22 8.89 -3.31
N ARG A 16 -8.30 7.58 -3.47
CA ARG A 16 -9.52 6.86 -3.87
C ARG A 16 -9.74 5.65 -2.96
N ASP A 17 -10.94 5.18 -2.96
CA ASP A 17 -11.34 3.92 -2.34
C ASP A 17 -12.33 3.16 -3.23
N ARG A 18 -12.84 2.02 -2.75
CA ARG A 18 -13.80 1.19 -3.49
C ARG A 18 -15.16 1.87 -3.75
N PHE A 19 -15.45 2.98 -3.10
CA PHE A 19 -16.69 3.74 -3.23
C PHE A 19 -16.51 5.02 -4.05
N CYS A 20 -15.30 5.57 -4.10
CA CYS A 20 -14.98 6.85 -4.71
C CYS A 20 -13.77 6.73 -5.65
N GLN A 21 -13.91 7.27 -6.86
CA GLN A 21 -12.84 7.22 -7.88
C GLN A 21 -11.78 8.33 -7.73
N GLY A 22 -11.83 9.09 -6.65
CA GLY A 22 -10.89 10.18 -6.38
C GLY A 22 -11.45 11.57 -6.69
N TYR A 23 -10.72 12.59 -6.28
CA TYR A 23 -11.15 13.99 -6.32
C TYR A 23 -10.68 14.72 -7.57
N LYS A 24 -9.66 14.22 -8.24
CA LYS A 24 -9.00 14.86 -9.37
C LYS A 24 -8.65 13.83 -10.43
N VAL A 25 -8.40 14.32 -11.64
CA VAL A 25 -7.74 13.52 -12.67
C VAL A 25 -6.34 13.16 -12.16
N ASN A 26 -6.02 11.88 -12.15
CA ASN A 26 -4.72 11.39 -11.75
C ASN A 26 -3.67 11.75 -12.80
N PRO A 27 -2.68 12.59 -12.49
CA PRO A 27 -1.63 12.97 -13.43
C PRO A 27 -0.54 11.90 -13.59
N GLY A 28 -0.65 10.81 -12.81
CA GLY A 28 0.37 9.76 -12.72
C GLY A 28 1.40 9.99 -11.61
N SER A 29 2.01 8.90 -11.16
CA SER A 29 2.96 8.91 -10.06
C SER A 29 4.22 9.74 -10.33
N GLU A 30 4.63 9.83 -11.58
CA GLU A 30 5.77 10.65 -12.01
C GLU A 30 5.52 12.14 -11.78
N GLU A 31 4.39 12.66 -12.22
CA GLU A 31 4.07 14.09 -12.04
C GLU A 31 3.78 14.39 -10.57
N MET A 32 3.15 13.47 -9.83
CA MET A 32 2.96 13.63 -8.39
C MET A 32 4.31 13.70 -7.65
N LEU A 33 5.26 12.86 -8.01
CA LEU A 33 6.61 12.90 -7.42
C LEU A 33 7.31 14.23 -7.70
N LYS A 34 7.24 14.72 -8.92
CA LYS A 34 7.77 16.04 -9.28
C LYS A 34 7.15 17.15 -8.43
N ILE A 35 5.82 17.17 -8.31
CA ILE A 35 5.10 18.14 -7.46
C ILE A 35 5.56 18.02 -5.99
N ALA A 36 5.72 16.79 -5.47
CA ALA A 36 6.19 16.55 -4.11
C ALA A 36 7.57 17.19 -3.88
N LEU A 37 8.52 16.92 -4.77
CA LEU A 37 9.89 17.42 -4.65
C LEU A 37 9.97 18.93 -4.80
N GLU A 38 9.18 19.52 -5.69
CA GLU A 38 9.14 20.97 -5.89
C GLU A 38 8.48 21.72 -4.73
N ARG A 39 7.39 21.18 -4.17
CA ARG A 39 6.59 21.86 -3.14
C ARG A 39 7.01 21.56 -1.72
N MET A 40 7.69 20.44 -1.51
CA MET A 40 8.12 19.96 -0.20
C MET A 40 9.62 19.60 -0.21
N PRO A 41 10.53 20.58 -0.37
CA PRO A 41 11.97 20.32 -0.55
C PRO A 41 12.65 19.68 0.69
N HIS A 42 11.94 19.57 1.80
CA HIS A 42 12.48 19.01 3.05
C HIS A 42 12.03 17.57 3.33
N ILE A 43 11.26 16.95 2.42
CA ILE A 43 10.91 15.54 2.58
C ILE A 43 12.14 14.66 2.32
N GLN A 44 12.26 13.60 3.10
CA GLN A 44 13.31 12.60 2.95
C GLN A 44 12.77 11.25 2.48
N GLY A 45 11.44 11.06 2.50
CA GLY A 45 10.82 9.81 2.13
C GLY A 45 9.49 9.95 1.40
N ILE A 46 9.20 8.95 0.60
CA ILE A 46 7.92 8.78 -0.10
C ILE A 46 7.35 7.42 0.27
N GLU A 47 6.08 7.38 0.63
CA GLU A 47 5.30 6.16 0.76
C GLU A 47 4.54 5.93 -0.56
N LEU A 48 4.61 4.72 -1.09
CA LEU A 48 4.04 4.36 -2.38
C LEU A 48 2.90 3.35 -2.22
N VAL A 49 1.75 3.67 -2.78
CA VAL A 49 0.59 2.78 -2.78
C VAL A 49 0.64 1.86 -4.00
N GLY A 50 0.50 0.58 -3.78
CA GLY A 50 0.38 -0.42 -4.84
C GLY A 50 -0.80 -0.09 -5.76
N THR A 51 -0.72 -0.48 -7.02
CA THR A 51 -1.63 -0.14 -8.11
C THR A 51 -1.69 1.35 -8.49
N TRP A 52 -1.59 2.26 -7.53
CA TRP A 52 -1.66 3.70 -7.78
C TRP A 52 -0.31 4.26 -8.23
N ASP A 53 0.72 4.00 -7.42
CA ASP A 53 2.04 4.61 -7.54
C ASP A 53 3.08 3.61 -8.03
N ILE A 54 3.01 2.38 -7.52
CA ILE A 54 4.05 1.36 -7.73
C ILE A 54 3.45 0.02 -8.20
N ARG A 55 4.06 -0.57 -9.22
CA ARG A 55 3.70 -1.85 -9.82
C ARG A 55 4.95 -2.55 -10.33
N PRO A 56 4.90 -3.86 -10.63
CA PRO A 56 6.05 -4.60 -11.17
C PRO A 56 6.65 -4.00 -12.45
N ASP A 57 5.83 -3.32 -13.27
CA ASP A 57 6.26 -2.74 -14.54
C ASP A 57 6.97 -1.39 -14.39
N ASN A 58 6.78 -0.66 -13.28
CA ASN A 58 7.40 0.64 -13.07
C ASN A 58 8.39 0.71 -11.90
N VAL A 59 8.62 -0.39 -11.16
CA VAL A 59 9.44 -0.40 -9.95
C VAL A 59 10.87 0.12 -10.18
N LYS A 60 11.50 -0.28 -11.29
CA LYS A 60 12.87 0.13 -11.61
C LYS A 60 12.97 1.62 -11.92
N ASP A 61 12.00 2.15 -12.66
CA ASP A 61 11.95 3.56 -13.00
C ASP A 61 11.65 4.42 -11.77
N MET A 62 10.67 4.03 -10.95
CA MET A 62 10.36 4.71 -9.70
C MET A 62 11.56 4.73 -8.74
N LYS A 63 12.23 3.57 -8.59
CA LYS A 63 13.44 3.50 -7.77
C LYS A 63 14.51 4.48 -8.24
N LYS A 64 14.80 4.48 -9.54
CA LYS A 64 15.79 5.40 -10.12
C LYS A 64 15.43 6.86 -9.84
N ARG A 65 14.16 7.24 -9.97
CA ARG A 65 13.70 8.62 -9.73
C ARG A 65 13.87 9.04 -8.27
N LEU A 66 13.58 8.14 -7.32
CA LEU A 66 13.80 8.42 -5.90
C LEU A 66 15.31 8.54 -5.59
N ASP A 67 16.12 7.63 -6.13
CA ASP A 67 17.58 7.64 -5.96
C ASP A 67 18.18 8.95 -6.53
N ASP A 68 17.79 9.35 -7.75
CA ASP A 68 18.23 10.60 -8.39
C ASP A 68 17.82 11.85 -7.59
N ALA A 69 16.69 11.80 -6.89
CA ALA A 69 16.20 12.89 -6.04
C ALA A 69 16.80 12.87 -4.61
N GLY A 70 17.55 11.83 -4.24
CA GLY A 70 18.06 11.66 -2.88
C GLY A 70 16.97 11.39 -1.83
N VAL A 71 15.84 10.82 -2.23
CA VAL A 71 14.68 10.52 -1.38
C VAL A 71 14.49 9.01 -1.28
N VAL A 72 14.16 8.50 -0.09
CA VAL A 72 13.98 7.07 0.12
C VAL A 72 12.53 6.63 -0.06
N CYS A 73 12.33 5.38 -0.44
CA CYS A 73 11.03 4.72 -0.29
C CYS A 73 10.83 4.41 1.20
N ALA A 74 9.91 5.13 1.84
CA ALA A 74 9.68 5.02 3.28
C ALA A 74 8.81 3.81 3.64
N SER A 75 7.79 3.53 2.83
CA SER A 75 6.99 2.32 2.93
C SER A 75 6.33 1.97 1.60
N ILE A 76 5.97 0.70 1.43
CA ILE A 76 5.03 0.22 0.41
C ILE A 76 3.69 -0.06 1.07
N ILE A 77 2.61 0.48 0.54
CA ILE A 77 1.25 0.29 1.02
C ILE A 77 0.50 -0.58 0.01
N PRO A 78 0.24 -1.85 0.33
CA PRO A 78 -0.59 -2.70 -0.54
C PRO A 78 -2.01 -2.13 -0.68
N ASP A 79 -2.48 -1.98 -1.93
CA ASP A 79 -3.84 -1.48 -2.22
C ASP A 79 -4.86 -2.62 -2.06
N THR A 80 -5.12 -3.03 -0.82
CA THR A 80 -6.14 -4.02 -0.47
C THR A 80 -7.49 -3.37 -0.13
N PHE A 81 -7.67 -2.10 -0.46
CA PHE A 81 -8.84 -1.30 -0.11
C PHE A 81 -9.48 -0.58 -1.32
N GLY A 82 -8.75 -0.40 -2.42
CA GLY A 82 -9.22 0.38 -3.57
C GLY A 82 -10.03 -0.42 -4.59
N ASP A 83 -9.91 -1.75 -4.62
CA ASP A 83 -10.63 -2.59 -5.57
C ASP A 83 -11.93 -3.15 -4.96
N LYS A 84 -12.96 -3.26 -5.81
CA LYS A 84 -14.27 -3.81 -5.44
C LYS A 84 -14.21 -5.27 -4.99
N VAL A 85 -13.20 -6.03 -5.42
CA VAL A 85 -12.98 -7.41 -4.97
C VAL A 85 -12.84 -7.50 -3.46
N TYR A 86 -12.24 -6.47 -2.84
CA TYR A 86 -12.06 -6.37 -1.39
C TYR A 86 -13.28 -5.77 -0.66
N GLY A 87 -14.42 -5.64 -1.32
CA GLY A 87 -15.64 -5.03 -0.78
C GLY A 87 -16.19 -5.69 0.50
N LYS A 88 -15.77 -6.92 0.80
CA LYS A 88 -16.09 -7.65 2.02
C LYS A 88 -14.83 -8.16 2.74
N GLY A 89 -13.84 -7.29 2.84
CA GLY A 89 -12.54 -7.60 3.43
C GLY A 89 -11.53 -8.09 2.41
N SER A 90 -10.27 -7.97 2.77
CA SER A 90 -9.11 -8.43 2.01
C SER A 90 -8.56 -9.73 2.60
N ILE A 91 -7.50 -9.68 3.39
CA ILE A 91 -6.93 -10.85 4.08
C ILE A 91 -7.83 -11.39 5.21
N THR A 92 -8.88 -10.68 5.56
CA THR A 92 -9.91 -11.09 6.54
C THR A 92 -11.23 -11.50 5.89
N SER A 93 -11.35 -11.42 4.56
CA SER A 93 -12.59 -11.73 3.84
C SER A 93 -13.14 -13.11 4.21
N ILE A 94 -14.47 -13.23 4.30
CA ILE A 94 -15.15 -14.52 4.44
C ILE A 94 -14.94 -15.44 3.22
N ASP A 95 -14.67 -14.85 2.04
CA ASP A 95 -14.34 -15.60 0.84
C ASP A 95 -12.86 -16.00 0.84
N ALA A 96 -12.61 -17.29 0.92
CA ALA A 96 -11.26 -17.84 0.93
C ALA A 96 -10.45 -17.51 -0.35
N LYS A 97 -11.10 -17.34 -1.50
CA LYS A 97 -10.45 -16.96 -2.75
C LYS A 97 -9.95 -15.52 -2.68
N VAL A 98 -10.77 -14.62 -2.14
CA VAL A 98 -10.40 -13.22 -1.93
C VAL A 98 -9.26 -13.11 -0.93
N ARG A 99 -9.29 -13.88 0.17
CA ARG A 99 -8.16 -13.92 1.12
C ARG A 99 -6.87 -14.37 0.46
N GLN A 100 -6.93 -15.44 -0.37
CA GLN A 100 -5.75 -15.94 -1.07
C GLN A 100 -5.21 -14.92 -2.08
N GLU A 101 -6.09 -14.26 -2.85
CA GLU A 101 -5.70 -13.21 -3.80
C GLU A 101 -5.03 -12.03 -3.08
N ALA A 102 -5.58 -11.61 -1.95
CA ALA A 102 -4.98 -10.57 -1.12
C ALA A 102 -3.61 -10.97 -0.58
N LEU A 103 -3.44 -12.22 -0.13
CA LEU A 103 -2.13 -12.74 0.30
C LEU A 103 -1.10 -12.73 -0.84
N ASP A 104 -1.49 -13.18 -2.02
CA ASP A 104 -0.59 -13.21 -3.17
C ASP A 104 -0.23 -11.78 -3.62
N TYR A 105 -1.14 -10.84 -3.43
CA TYR A 105 -0.87 -9.43 -3.65
C TYR A 105 0.10 -8.86 -2.61
N LEU A 106 -0.06 -9.18 -1.33
CA LEU A 106 0.88 -8.79 -0.28
C LEU A 106 2.29 -9.32 -0.55
N ARG A 107 2.43 -10.57 -1.00
CA ARG A 107 3.72 -11.15 -1.40
C ARG A 107 4.38 -10.33 -2.51
N ARG A 108 3.63 -10.01 -3.57
CA ARG A 108 4.13 -9.16 -4.67
C ARG A 108 4.57 -7.77 -4.19
N MET A 109 3.82 -7.16 -3.26
CA MET A 109 4.20 -5.86 -2.71
C MET A 109 5.44 -5.96 -1.79
N SER A 110 5.60 -7.06 -1.06
CA SER A 110 6.80 -7.35 -0.28
C SER A 110 8.04 -7.52 -1.18
N GLU A 111 7.90 -8.22 -2.30
CA GLU A 111 8.98 -8.32 -3.30
C GLU A 111 9.36 -6.95 -3.88
N ILE A 112 8.37 -6.10 -4.16
CA ILE A 112 8.62 -4.72 -4.60
C ILE A 112 9.33 -3.91 -3.51
N ALA A 113 8.93 -4.05 -2.23
CA ALA A 113 9.59 -3.37 -1.13
C ALA A 113 11.09 -3.73 -1.07
N LEU A 114 11.43 -5.00 -1.21
CA LEU A 114 12.84 -5.43 -1.29
C LEU A 114 13.57 -4.81 -2.49
N GLN A 115 12.96 -4.76 -3.67
CA GLN A 115 13.54 -4.13 -4.86
C GLN A 115 13.76 -2.61 -4.67
N MET A 116 12.88 -1.96 -3.90
CA MET A 116 12.97 -0.53 -3.57
C MET A 116 13.96 -0.23 -2.43
N ASN A 117 14.61 -1.23 -1.84
CA ASN A 117 15.38 -1.12 -0.58
C ASN A 117 14.52 -0.53 0.56
N CYS A 118 13.25 -0.84 0.58
CA CYS A 118 12.30 -0.40 1.59
C CYS A 118 12.12 -1.51 2.63
N GLY A 119 12.32 -1.21 3.90
CA GLY A 119 12.16 -2.17 5.00
C GLY A 119 10.76 -2.22 5.61
N ILE A 120 9.76 -1.55 5.01
CA ILE A 120 8.42 -1.46 5.58
C ILE A 120 7.36 -1.74 4.51
N VAL A 121 6.55 -2.75 4.77
CA VAL A 121 5.26 -2.94 4.11
C VAL A 121 4.16 -2.53 5.09
N ASN A 122 3.48 -1.43 4.79
CA ASN A 122 2.47 -0.84 5.64
C ASN A 122 1.08 -1.39 5.29
N LEU A 123 0.58 -2.29 6.11
CA LEU A 123 -0.72 -2.91 5.91
C LEU A 123 -1.84 -2.02 6.43
N TRP A 124 -2.60 -1.42 5.52
CA TRP A 124 -3.77 -0.61 5.85
C TRP A 124 -5.05 -1.34 5.48
N LEU A 125 -5.77 -1.81 6.48
CA LEU A 125 -7.02 -2.59 6.35
C LEU A 125 -8.27 -1.74 6.61
N GLY A 126 -8.19 -0.42 6.40
CA GLY A 126 -9.24 0.52 6.82
C GLY A 126 -10.64 0.28 6.26
N GLN A 127 -10.78 -0.61 5.29
CA GLN A 127 -12.06 -0.99 4.70
C GLN A 127 -12.41 -2.47 4.89
N ASP A 128 -11.58 -3.23 5.60
CA ASP A 128 -11.94 -4.57 6.02
C ASP A 128 -12.97 -4.48 7.15
N GLY A 129 -13.97 -5.34 7.11
CA GLY A 129 -15.07 -5.35 8.05
C GLY A 129 -16.44 -5.20 7.38
N TYR A 130 -17.46 -4.97 8.20
CA TYR A 130 -18.87 -4.94 7.77
C TYR A 130 -19.63 -3.83 8.44
N ASP A 131 -20.58 -3.23 7.70
CA ASP A 131 -21.45 -2.15 8.19
C ASP A 131 -22.48 -2.63 9.21
N TYR A 132 -22.76 -3.93 9.25
CA TYR A 132 -23.75 -4.51 10.13
C TYR A 132 -23.11 -5.35 11.23
N LEU A 133 -23.40 -5.00 12.47
CA LEU A 133 -23.11 -5.83 13.62
C LEU A 133 -23.74 -7.22 13.41
N LEU A 134 -23.03 -8.29 13.67
CA LEU A 134 -23.43 -9.67 13.43
C LEU A 134 -23.45 -10.13 11.95
N ALA A 135 -22.93 -9.34 11.04
CA ALA A 135 -22.77 -9.78 9.65
C ALA A 135 -21.57 -10.70 9.44
N THR A 136 -20.70 -10.79 10.46
CA THR A 136 -19.47 -11.59 10.41
C THR A 136 -19.13 -12.18 11.78
N ASP A 137 -18.24 -13.14 11.78
CA ASP A 137 -17.57 -13.67 12.98
C ASP A 137 -16.26 -12.92 13.20
N TYR A 138 -16.25 -11.93 14.10
CA TYR A 138 -15.08 -11.09 14.39
C TYR A 138 -13.90 -11.87 14.98
N ASP A 139 -14.16 -12.94 15.73
CA ASP A 139 -13.10 -13.80 16.26
C ASP A 139 -12.40 -14.55 15.12
N GLN A 140 -13.19 -15.03 14.16
CA GLN A 140 -12.64 -15.70 12.98
C GLN A 140 -11.88 -14.72 12.08
N GLU A 141 -12.37 -13.50 11.86
CA GLU A 141 -11.66 -12.47 11.11
C GLU A 141 -10.32 -12.11 11.77
N ARG A 142 -10.30 -11.96 13.08
CA ARG A 142 -9.08 -11.73 13.85
C ARG A 142 -8.08 -12.87 13.71
N ASN A 143 -8.56 -14.10 13.70
CA ASN A 143 -7.71 -15.28 13.48
C ASN A 143 -7.09 -15.23 12.07
N TRP A 144 -7.90 -15.00 11.03
CA TRP A 144 -7.37 -14.84 9.67
C TRP A 144 -6.38 -13.68 9.55
N LEU A 145 -6.68 -12.53 10.15
CA LEU A 145 -5.74 -11.40 10.17
C LEU A 145 -4.38 -11.82 10.75
N THR A 146 -4.41 -12.47 11.92
CA THR A 146 -3.21 -12.89 12.62
C THR A 146 -2.42 -13.95 11.82
N GLU A 147 -3.10 -14.98 11.32
CA GLU A 147 -2.49 -16.07 10.56
C GLU A 147 -1.90 -15.56 9.25
N ASN A 148 -2.67 -14.79 8.49
CA ASN A 148 -2.28 -14.28 7.18
C ASN A 148 -1.13 -13.28 7.28
N THR A 149 -1.17 -12.36 8.25
CA THR A 149 -0.06 -11.43 8.49
C THR A 149 1.21 -12.19 8.91
N ARG A 150 1.09 -13.17 9.80
CA ARG A 150 2.23 -14.00 10.24
C ARG A 150 2.82 -14.77 9.07
N THR A 151 1.98 -15.31 8.20
CA THR A 151 2.41 -16.07 7.02
C THR A 151 3.31 -15.21 6.14
N VAL A 152 2.83 -14.03 5.73
CA VAL A 152 3.63 -13.14 4.87
C VAL A 152 4.87 -12.62 5.60
N ALA A 153 4.75 -12.21 6.86
CA ALA A 153 5.91 -11.74 7.63
C ALA A 153 7.00 -12.82 7.78
N SER A 154 6.63 -14.08 7.88
CA SER A 154 7.61 -15.18 7.95
C SER A 154 8.33 -15.46 6.63
N GLU A 155 7.69 -15.16 5.49
CA GLU A 155 8.27 -15.29 4.16
C GLU A 155 9.25 -14.14 3.85
N PHE A 156 9.10 -12.99 4.50
CA PHE A 156 9.90 -11.78 4.28
C PHE A 156 10.51 -11.25 5.60
N PRO A 157 11.40 -11.98 6.24
CA PRO A 157 11.89 -11.67 7.60
C PRO A 157 12.75 -10.41 7.71
N THR A 158 13.07 -9.76 6.59
CA THR A 158 13.86 -8.52 6.54
C THR A 158 13.00 -7.27 6.34
N LEU A 159 11.69 -7.43 6.22
CA LEU A 159 10.71 -6.34 6.12
C LEU A 159 10.08 -6.05 7.48
#